data_d8c3455227b73d85fbe8ec5e26f33131
#
_entry.id   d8c3455227b73d85fbe8ec5e26f33131
#
_cell.length_a   1.000
_cell.length_b   1.000
_cell.length_c   1.000
_cell.angle_alpha   90.00
_cell.angle_beta   90.00
_cell.angle_gamma   90.00
#
_symmetry.space_group_name_H-M   'P 1'
#
loop_
_entity.id
_entity.type
_entity.pdbx_description
1 polymer ?
#
loop_
_entity_poly.entity_id
_entity_poly.type
_entity_poly.pdbx_seq_one_letter_code
_entity_poly.pdbx_strand_id
1 'polypeptide(L)'
;MPKISVIVPVYKVEKYIHKCVDSILNQTFSDIEVILVDDGTPDRCGEICDAYGEQDSRVKVIHKENGGLSDARNAGMPHASGEYI
;
A
#
# COMPACT_ATOMS: atom_id res chain seq x y z
N MET A 1 -2.86 -17.53 6.26
CA MET A 1 -3.80 -16.48 6.02
C MET A 1 -3.43 -15.20 6.74
N PRO A 2 -3.43 -14.08 6.07
CA PRO A 2 -3.13 -12.83 6.74
C PRO A 2 -4.24 -12.49 7.72
N LYS A 3 -3.87 -11.86 8.77
CA LYS A 3 -4.80 -11.49 9.82
C LYS A 3 -5.16 -10.03 9.73
N ILE A 4 -4.25 -9.24 9.17
CA ILE A 4 -4.45 -7.79 9.03
C ILE A 4 -4.02 -7.38 7.63
N SER A 5 -4.90 -6.71 6.92
CA SER A 5 -4.59 -6.10 5.64
C SER A 5 -4.58 -4.59 5.82
N VAL A 6 -3.45 -3.97 5.52
CA VAL A 6 -3.30 -2.52 5.65
C VAL A 6 -3.38 -1.91 4.25
N ILE A 7 -4.38 -1.08 4.03
CA ILE A 7 -4.57 -0.41 2.75
C ILE A 7 -3.99 1.00 2.85
N VAL A 8 -2.99 1.28 2.03
CA VAL A 8 -2.27 2.54 2.07
C VAL A 8 -2.51 3.31 0.77
N PRO A 9 -3.33 4.34 0.78
CA PRO A 9 -3.49 5.20 -0.38
C PRO A 9 -2.20 6.01 -0.58
N VAL A 10 -1.71 6.05 -1.81
CA VAL A 10 -0.44 6.73 -2.13
C VAL A 10 -0.70 7.81 -3.16
N TYR A 11 -0.51 9.07 -2.75
CA TYR A 11 -0.63 10.21 -3.64
C TYR A 11 0.20 11.38 -3.10
N LYS A 12 1.25 11.73 -3.84
CA LYS A 12 2.13 12.86 -3.47
C LYS A 12 2.73 12.75 -2.07
N VAL A 13 3.13 11.54 -1.68
CA VAL A 13 3.69 11.28 -0.36
C VAL A 13 5.15 10.83 -0.42
N GLU A 14 5.87 11.26 -1.45
CA GLU A 14 7.24 10.82 -1.69
C GLU A 14 8.15 11.01 -0.48
N LYS A 15 7.94 12.07 0.29
CA LYS A 15 8.75 12.33 1.48
C LYS A 15 8.45 11.39 2.64
N TYR A 16 7.30 10.76 2.63
CA TYR A 16 6.83 9.98 3.78
C TYR A 16 6.64 8.51 3.50
N ILE A 17 6.62 8.11 2.22
CA ILE A 17 6.25 6.75 1.85
C ILE A 17 7.20 5.71 2.45
N HIS A 18 8.50 5.95 2.42
CA HIS A 18 9.47 5.01 2.99
C HIS A 18 9.26 4.85 4.49
N LYS A 19 9.10 5.96 5.20
CA LYS A 19 8.88 5.92 6.64
C LYS A 19 7.59 5.18 6.96
N CYS A 20 6.53 5.44 6.21
CA CYS A 20 5.23 4.81 6.43
C CYS A 20 5.29 3.31 6.18
N VAL A 21 5.79 2.90 5.01
CA VAL A 21 5.82 1.49 4.64
C VAL A 21 6.81 0.71 5.50
N ASP A 22 7.99 1.27 5.73
CA ASP A 22 8.99 0.62 6.58
C ASP A 22 8.46 0.41 8.00
N SER A 23 7.75 1.39 8.52
CA SER A 23 7.14 1.28 9.84
C SER A 23 6.13 0.14 9.90
N ILE A 24 5.31 -0.02 8.86
CA ILE A 24 4.33 -1.11 8.80
C ILE A 24 5.03 -2.45 8.68
N LEU A 25 6.03 -2.56 7.82
CA LEU A 25 6.74 -3.81 7.58
C LEU A 25 7.59 -4.24 8.77
N ASN A 26 7.98 -3.30 9.62
CA ASN A 26 8.78 -3.59 10.81
C ASN A 26 7.94 -3.94 12.04
N GLN A 27 6.63 -4.09 11.87
CA GLN A 27 5.79 -4.57 12.96
C GLN A 27 6.15 -6.00 13.32
N THR A 28 5.87 -6.37 14.56
CA THR A 28 6.16 -7.73 15.02
C THR A 28 5.24 -8.78 14.41
N PHE A 29 4.16 -8.37 13.79
CA PHE A 29 3.23 -9.30 13.14
C PHE A 29 3.80 -9.78 11.82
N SER A 30 3.94 -11.09 11.66
CA SER A 30 4.34 -11.69 10.39
C SER A 30 3.13 -11.88 9.46
N ASP A 31 1.92 -11.89 10.01
CA ASP A 31 0.70 -12.14 9.27
C ASP A 31 0.04 -10.86 8.78
N ILE A 32 0.84 -9.96 8.25
CA ILE A 32 0.36 -8.68 7.74
C ILE A 32 0.51 -8.67 6.22
N GLU A 33 -0.48 -8.08 5.56
CA GLU A 33 -0.37 -7.82 4.14
C GLU A 33 -0.56 -6.33 3.92
N VAL A 34 0.26 -5.74 3.07
CA VAL A 34 0.22 -4.30 2.80
C VAL A 34 -0.21 -4.09 1.36
N ILE A 35 -1.26 -3.32 1.16
CA ILE A 35 -1.77 -3.01 -0.17
C ILE A 35 -1.52 -1.53 -0.44
N LEU A 36 -0.54 -1.25 -1.28
CA LEU A 36 -0.19 0.11 -1.67
C LEU A 36 -1.02 0.47 -2.90
N VAL A 37 -1.90 1.43 -2.75
CA VAL A 37 -2.75 1.87 -3.86
C VAL A 37 -2.20 3.19 -4.39
N ASP A 38 -1.54 3.12 -5.54
CA ASP A 38 -1.05 4.31 -6.23
C ASP A 38 -2.24 4.98 -6.90
N ASP A 39 -2.69 6.09 -6.34
CA ASP A 39 -3.88 6.81 -6.78
C ASP A 39 -3.54 7.85 -7.86
N GLY A 40 -2.81 7.41 -8.88
CA GLY A 40 -2.43 8.26 -9.99
C GLY A 40 -1.44 9.35 -9.60
N THR A 41 -0.53 9.04 -8.69
CA THR A 41 0.42 10.02 -8.20
C THR A 41 1.37 10.48 -9.31
N PRO A 42 1.60 11.79 -9.46
CA PRO A 42 2.49 12.31 -10.51
C PRO A 42 3.97 12.28 -10.12
N ASP A 43 4.28 11.98 -8.87
CA ASP A 43 5.66 11.91 -8.40
C ASP A 43 6.21 10.48 -8.54
N ARG A 44 7.29 10.18 -7.83
CA ARG A 44 7.96 8.89 -7.93
C ARG A 44 7.36 7.81 -7.04
N CYS A 45 6.26 8.10 -6.36
CA CYS A 45 5.66 7.14 -5.44
C CYS A 45 5.26 5.84 -6.14
N GLY A 46 4.80 5.89 -7.39
CA GLY A 46 4.45 4.70 -8.14
C GLY A 46 5.63 3.75 -8.29
N GLU A 47 6.81 4.29 -8.62
CA GLU A 47 8.03 3.49 -8.74
C GLU A 47 8.46 2.94 -7.39
N ILE A 48 8.34 3.74 -6.35
CA ILE A 48 8.68 3.33 -4.98
C ILE A 48 7.78 2.17 -4.53
N CYS A 49 6.48 2.27 -4.82
CA CYS A 49 5.55 1.19 -4.51
C CYS A 49 5.96 -0.11 -5.20
N ASP A 50 6.30 -0.05 -6.48
CA ASP A 50 6.72 -1.23 -7.22
C ASP A 50 7.97 -1.85 -6.63
N ALA A 51 8.92 -1.03 -6.19
CA ALA A 51 10.12 -1.53 -5.55
C ALA A 51 9.80 -2.30 -4.28
N TYR A 52 8.89 -1.79 -3.46
CA TYR A 52 8.46 -2.51 -2.26
C TYR A 52 7.78 -3.83 -2.60
N GLY A 53 6.95 -3.83 -3.62
CA GLY A 53 6.27 -5.06 -4.06
C GLY A 53 7.24 -6.14 -4.52
N GLU A 54 8.36 -5.75 -5.11
CA GLU A 54 9.39 -6.69 -5.53
C GLU A 54 10.22 -7.21 -4.37
N GLN A 55 10.44 -6.37 -3.36
CA GLN A 55 11.32 -6.69 -2.24
C GLN A 55 10.65 -7.49 -1.13
N ASP A 56 9.34 -7.38 -0.99
CA ASP A 56 8.62 -8.00 0.13
C ASP A 56 7.32 -8.62 -0.37
N SER A 57 7.19 -9.93 -0.21
CA SER A 57 6.02 -10.67 -0.69
C SER A 57 4.73 -10.31 0.04
N ARG A 58 4.83 -9.60 1.18
CA ARG A 58 3.65 -9.15 1.91
C ARG A 58 3.04 -7.90 1.27
N VAL A 59 3.74 -7.26 0.34
CA VAL A 59 3.30 -6.00 -0.28
C VAL A 59 2.66 -6.28 -1.63
N LYS A 60 1.44 -5.79 -1.80
CA LYS A 60 0.73 -5.79 -3.08
C LYS A 60 0.62 -4.36 -3.56
N VAL A 61 0.74 -4.14 -4.84
CA VAL A 61 0.70 -2.79 -5.41
C VAL A 61 -0.42 -2.71 -6.45
N ILE A 62 -1.21 -1.66 -6.36
CA ILE A 62 -2.29 -1.38 -7.31
C ILE A 62 -2.08 0.02 -7.85
N HIS A 63 -2.09 0.14 -9.17
CA HIS A 63 -2.01 1.44 -9.84
C HIS A 63 -3.38 1.78 -10.41
N LYS A 64 -3.83 3.02 -10.19
CA LYS A 64 -5.12 3.47 -10.71
C LYS A 64 -5.08 4.97 -11.00
N GLU A 65 -6.06 5.46 -11.73
CA GLU A 65 -6.20 6.88 -11.96
C GLU A 65 -6.63 7.58 -10.67
N ASN A 66 -6.23 8.85 -10.53
CA ASN A 66 -6.57 9.62 -9.35
C ASN A 66 -8.09 9.74 -9.17
N GLY A 67 -8.56 9.34 -8.03
CA GLY A 67 -9.97 9.39 -7.67
C GLY A 67 -10.21 9.83 -6.24
N GLY A 68 -9.12 10.15 -5.52
CA GLY A 68 -9.21 10.60 -4.15
C GLY A 68 -9.07 9.48 -3.13
N LEU A 69 -9.00 9.85 -1.87
CA LEU A 69 -8.69 8.95 -0.77
C LEU A 69 -9.69 7.79 -0.63
N SER A 70 -10.99 8.11 -0.65
CA SER A 70 -12.01 7.08 -0.50
C SER A 70 -11.99 6.09 -1.66
N ASP A 71 -11.78 6.60 -2.87
CA ASP A 71 -11.71 5.75 -4.05
C ASP A 71 -10.49 4.82 -4.00
N ALA A 72 -9.35 5.34 -3.54
CA ALA A 72 -8.15 4.54 -3.40
C ALA A 72 -8.35 3.39 -2.41
N ARG A 73 -8.97 3.66 -1.27
CA ARG A 73 -9.27 2.64 -0.28
C ARG A 73 -10.23 1.60 -0.84
N ASN A 74 -11.25 2.03 -1.56
CA ASN A 74 -12.21 1.12 -2.17
C ASN A 74 -11.55 0.23 -3.22
N ALA A 75 -10.58 0.76 -3.95
CA ALA A 75 -9.83 -0.03 -4.92
C ALA A 75 -8.99 -1.11 -4.25
N GLY A 76 -8.47 -0.84 -3.05
CA GLY A 76 -7.65 -1.79 -2.31
C GLY A 76 -8.45 -2.91 -1.66
N MET A 77 -9.68 -2.64 -1.25
CA MET A 77 -10.46 -3.60 -0.46
C MET A 77 -10.67 -4.96 -1.13
N PRO A 78 -10.97 -5.04 -2.44
CA PRO A 78 -11.14 -6.35 -3.07
C PRO A 78 -9.88 -7.22 -3.07
N HIS A 79 -8.71 -6.62 -2.88
CA HIS A 79 -7.44 -7.34 -2.85
C HIS A 79 -7.03 -7.75 -1.44
N ALA A 80 -7.75 -7.30 -0.44
CA ALA A 80 -7.44 -7.64 0.95
C ALA A 80 -8.02 -9.00 1.29
N SER A 81 -7.22 -9.84 1.93
CA SER A 81 -7.64 -11.18 2.34
C SER A 81 -7.79 -11.32 3.84
N GLY A 82 -7.44 -10.30 4.60
CA GLY A 82 -7.61 -10.26 6.05
C GLY A 82 -8.49 -9.10 6.48
N GLU A 83 -8.45 -8.75 7.76
CA GLU A 83 -9.12 -7.56 8.24
C GLU A 83 -8.33 -6.34 7.78
N TYR A 84 -9.00 -5.32 7.28
CA TYR A 84 -8.30 -4.14 6.79
C TYR A 84 -8.42 -2.95 7.73
N ILE A 85 -7.39 -2.16 7.62
CA ILE A 85 -7.31 -0.90 8.35
C ILE A 85 -7.19 0.22 7.33
#